data_7f9894e46c99a319996840ffaf28156d
#
_entry.id   7f9894e46c99a319996840ffaf28156d
#
_cell.length_a   1.000
_cell.length_b   1.000
_cell.length_c   1.000
_cell.angle_alpha   90.00
_cell.angle_beta   90.00
_cell.angle_gamma   90.00
#
_symmetry.space_group_name_H-M   'P 1'
#
loop_
_entity.id
_entity.type
_entity.pdbx_description
1 polymer ?
#
loop_
_entity_poly.entity_id
_entity_poly.type
_entity_poly.pdbx_seq_one_letter_code
_entity_poly.pdbx_strand_id
1 'polypeptide(L)'
;MGELASQVAHAQRASAAFADILASVDAPSITSRTALASLPVTRKTQLLDRQKAQRAQDPMGGFATQSYGAQMPQIFASPGPIYEPEGRAADYWRTARAVFAAGFRAGDLIHNCFSYHFTPAGSMMSCAARAIGCTVFPGGTGQTEQQVQAMAELKPAGYIGTPSFLRIILEKADEMGIALPSVKKALVSGEALPPSLRDWFGARGVDTYQCYATADVGLIAYETPAREGLVLDEGVIVEIVRPGTGDPVEPGDVGELVITTLNPDYPMIRFGTGDLSAELPGHCPTGRTNTRIKGWMGRADQTTKVRGMFIHAAQVGDVMRKFPALSGKARLVVTGEMANDALALHVEADGLSPGTLAALAAAVRDVTKLRADVTVVPPGGLPNDGKVIEDARSYA
;
A
#
# COMPACT_ATOMS: atom_id res chain seq x y z
N MET A 1 7.05 -15.85 -15.24
CA MET A 1 7.79 -17.00 -14.63
C MET A 1 9.12 -17.28 -15.33
N GLY A 2 9.24 -17.11 -16.62
CA GLY A 2 10.49 -17.41 -17.36
C GLY A 2 11.73 -16.64 -16.87
N GLU A 3 11.54 -15.45 -16.29
CA GLU A 3 12.63 -14.60 -15.77
C GLU A 3 12.92 -14.81 -14.28
N LEU A 4 12.11 -15.63 -13.58
CA LEU A 4 12.17 -15.75 -12.12
C LEU A 4 13.54 -16.28 -11.64
N ALA A 5 14.00 -17.41 -12.19
CA ALA A 5 15.27 -18.00 -11.80
C ALA A 5 16.44 -17.01 -12.03
N SER A 6 16.43 -16.30 -13.17
CA SER A 6 17.43 -15.27 -13.49
C SER A 6 17.38 -14.10 -12.52
N GLN A 7 16.18 -13.66 -12.12
CA GLN A 7 15.99 -12.57 -11.16
C GLN A 7 16.48 -12.96 -9.75
N VAL A 8 16.16 -14.19 -9.29
CA VAL A 8 16.67 -14.72 -8.02
C VAL A 8 18.19 -14.82 -8.03
N ALA A 9 18.77 -15.37 -9.10
CA ALA A 9 20.22 -15.47 -9.28
C ALA A 9 20.89 -14.08 -9.34
N HIS A 10 20.24 -13.10 -9.98
CA HIS A 10 20.72 -11.71 -10.02
C HIS A 10 20.69 -11.10 -8.62
N ALA A 11 19.57 -11.22 -7.88
CA ALA A 11 19.44 -10.72 -6.52
C ALA A 11 20.54 -11.29 -5.61
N GLN A 12 20.80 -12.61 -5.66
CA GLN A 12 21.88 -13.24 -4.88
C GLN A 12 23.27 -12.69 -5.22
N ARG A 13 23.56 -12.38 -6.48
CA ARG A 13 24.89 -11.93 -6.89
C ARG A 13 25.11 -10.44 -6.69
N ALA A 14 24.10 -9.63 -6.92
CA ALA A 14 24.23 -8.19 -7.04
C ALA A 14 23.75 -7.41 -5.81
N SER A 15 22.89 -8.00 -4.95
CA SER A 15 22.40 -7.39 -3.72
C SER A 15 23.00 -8.10 -2.52
N ALA A 16 23.77 -7.38 -1.69
CA ALA A 16 24.37 -7.94 -0.48
C ALA A 16 23.29 -8.44 0.51
N ALA A 17 22.14 -7.78 0.56
CA ALA A 17 21.03 -8.24 1.39
C ALA A 17 20.49 -9.59 0.93
N PHE A 18 20.24 -9.75 -0.37
CA PHE A 18 19.71 -11.00 -0.90
C PHE A 18 20.77 -12.09 -1.02
N ALA A 19 22.07 -11.76 -1.11
CA ALA A 19 23.14 -12.74 -0.95
C ALA A 19 23.04 -13.45 0.42
N ASP A 20 22.75 -12.69 1.49
CA ASP A 20 22.58 -13.25 2.83
C ASP A 20 21.22 -13.97 2.98
N ILE A 21 20.12 -13.32 2.59
CA ILE A 21 18.75 -13.84 2.78
C ILE A 21 18.55 -15.15 2.00
N LEU A 22 19.12 -15.26 0.80
CA LEU A 22 18.97 -16.40 -0.10
C LEU A 22 20.22 -17.30 -0.16
N ALA A 23 21.13 -17.22 0.82
CA ALA A 23 22.43 -17.92 0.80
C ALA A 23 22.33 -19.44 0.55
N SER A 24 21.26 -20.09 1.03
CA SER A 24 21.01 -21.53 0.85
C SER A 24 20.15 -21.89 -0.36
N VAL A 25 19.75 -20.91 -1.14
CA VAL A 25 18.81 -21.11 -2.26
C VAL A 25 19.57 -21.45 -3.54
N ASP A 26 19.17 -22.54 -4.21
CA ASP A 26 19.58 -22.85 -5.57
C ASP A 26 18.71 -22.06 -6.56
N ALA A 27 19.17 -20.88 -6.97
CA ALA A 27 18.40 -19.98 -7.81
C ALA A 27 17.91 -20.60 -9.15
N PRO A 28 18.69 -21.44 -9.87
CA PRO A 28 18.20 -22.15 -11.04
C PRO A 28 16.97 -23.03 -10.81
N SER A 29 16.78 -23.54 -9.59
CA SER A 29 15.62 -24.38 -9.25
C SER A 29 14.32 -23.58 -9.07
N ILE A 30 14.39 -22.25 -8.92
CA ILE A 30 13.22 -21.40 -8.67
C ILE A 30 12.52 -21.06 -9.99
N THR A 31 11.84 -22.02 -10.56
CA THR A 31 11.17 -21.90 -11.87
C THR A 31 9.66 -21.90 -11.83
N SER A 32 9.06 -22.07 -10.64
CA SER A 32 7.62 -22.17 -10.47
C SER A 32 7.11 -21.34 -9.27
N ARG A 33 5.81 -21.11 -9.20
CA ARG A 33 5.18 -20.46 -8.04
C ARG A 33 5.39 -21.27 -6.75
N THR A 34 5.33 -22.60 -6.84
CA THR A 34 5.60 -23.48 -5.70
C THR A 34 7.03 -23.35 -5.20
N ALA A 35 8.01 -23.32 -6.12
CA ALA A 35 9.40 -23.10 -5.75
C ALA A 35 9.62 -21.69 -5.16
N LEU A 36 8.99 -20.67 -5.74
CA LEU A 36 9.04 -19.31 -5.18
C LEU A 36 8.45 -19.26 -3.76
N ALA A 37 7.32 -19.93 -3.51
CA ALA A 37 6.65 -19.96 -2.21
C ALA A 37 7.51 -20.57 -1.08
N SER A 38 8.54 -21.39 -1.42
CA SER A 38 9.47 -21.94 -0.44
C SER A 38 10.53 -20.94 0.06
N LEU A 39 10.69 -19.80 -0.62
CA LEU A 39 11.64 -18.77 -0.20
C LEU A 39 11.12 -17.97 0.99
N PRO A 40 12.02 -17.41 1.83
CA PRO A 40 11.60 -16.55 2.93
C PRO A 40 10.89 -15.29 2.44
N VAL A 41 9.91 -14.82 3.24
CA VAL A 41 9.25 -13.52 3.01
C VAL A 41 10.09 -12.41 3.64
N THR A 42 10.52 -11.46 2.83
CA THR A 42 11.19 -10.24 3.29
C THR A 42 10.17 -9.26 3.83
N ARG A 43 10.28 -8.89 5.09
CA ARG A 43 9.36 -7.97 5.75
C ARG A 43 9.88 -6.53 5.72
N LYS A 44 8.95 -5.56 5.65
CA LYS A 44 9.28 -4.13 5.68
C LYS A 44 10.07 -3.74 6.94
N THR A 45 9.79 -4.36 8.07
CA THR A 45 10.55 -4.18 9.33
C THR A 45 11.98 -4.67 9.21
N GLN A 46 12.20 -5.83 8.61
CA GLN A 46 13.55 -6.39 8.39
C GLN A 46 14.38 -5.51 7.45
N LEU A 47 13.74 -4.98 6.40
CA LEU A 47 14.38 -4.03 5.49
C LEU A 47 14.80 -2.76 6.24
N LEU A 48 13.89 -2.19 7.04
CA LEU A 48 14.19 -1.02 7.87
C LEU A 48 15.31 -1.27 8.87
N ASP A 49 15.28 -2.40 9.57
CA ASP A 49 16.29 -2.74 10.59
C ASP A 49 17.67 -2.93 9.94
N ARG A 50 17.74 -3.59 8.79
CA ARG A 50 18.99 -3.75 8.04
C ARG A 50 19.53 -2.39 7.55
N GLN A 51 18.68 -1.55 6.98
CA GLN A 51 19.07 -0.19 6.59
C GLN A 51 19.58 0.61 7.80
N LYS A 52 18.92 0.54 8.97
CA LYS A 52 19.37 1.21 10.18
C LYS A 52 20.74 0.70 10.65
N ALA A 53 20.94 -0.62 10.64
CA ALA A 53 22.18 -1.23 11.08
C ALA A 53 23.38 -0.87 10.19
N GLN A 54 23.16 -0.69 8.90
CA GLN A 54 24.19 -0.42 7.90
C GLN A 54 24.27 1.04 7.45
N ARG A 55 23.46 1.93 8.03
CA ARG A 55 23.20 3.30 7.53
C ARG A 55 24.47 4.15 7.30
N ALA A 56 25.51 3.93 8.07
CA ALA A 56 26.78 4.68 7.95
C ALA A 56 27.62 4.23 6.73
N GLN A 57 27.46 2.99 6.28
CA GLN A 57 28.22 2.39 5.17
C GLN A 57 27.37 2.32 3.90
N ASP A 58 26.16 1.83 4.03
CA ASP A 58 25.19 1.68 2.95
C ASP A 58 23.75 1.97 3.45
N PRO A 59 23.24 3.19 3.23
CA PRO A 59 21.88 3.56 3.63
C PRO A 59 20.78 2.69 2.99
N MET A 60 21.06 2.00 1.86
CA MET A 60 20.15 1.06 1.22
C MET A 60 20.15 -0.33 1.88
N GLY A 61 21.02 -0.58 2.86
CA GLY A 61 21.11 -1.84 3.59
C GLY A 61 21.50 -3.04 2.74
N GLY A 62 22.17 -2.83 1.62
CA GLY A 62 22.57 -3.88 0.66
C GLY A 62 21.45 -4.34 -0.27
N PHE A 63 20.26 -3.72 -0.26
CA PHE A 63 19.15 -4.13 -1.13
C PHE A 63 19.29 -3.61 -2.56
N ALA A 64 19.83 -2.40 -2.76
CA ALA A 64 20.08 -1.86 -4.08
C ALA A 64 21.28 -2.56 -4.74
N THR A 65 21.21 -2.76 -6.05
CA THR A 65 22.32 -3.32 -6.86
C THR A 65 23.17 -2.25 -7.50
N GLN A 66 22.69 -1.01 -7.50
CA GLN A 66 23.33 0.15 -8.11
C GLN A 66 23.97 1.04 -7.06
N SER A 67 25.08 1.69 -7.42
CA SER A 67 25.72 2.75 -6.62
C SER A 67 25.17 4.12 -7.02
N TYR A 68 25.38 5.10 -6.14
CA TYR A 68 25.07 6.51 -6.42
C TYR A 68 25.69 7.00 -7.72
N GLY A 69 24.99 7.86 -8.44
CA GLY A 69 25.43 8.44 -9.69
C GLY A 69 24.46 8.21 -10.83
N ALA A 70 24.97 8.13 -12.06
CA ALA A 70 24.12 8.07 -13.26
C ALA A 70 23.19 6.85 -13.33
N GLN A 71 23.47 5.79 -12.61
CA GLN A 71 22.58 4.59 -12.58
C GLN A 71 21.48 4.70 -11.53
N MET A 72 21.68 5.53 -10.50
CA MET A 72 20.72 5.82 -9.45
C MET A 72 20.50 7.33 -9.38
N PRO A 73 19.71 7.91 -10.30
CA PRO A 73 19.56 9.38 -10.42
C PRO A 73 18.81 10.00 -9.25
N GLN A 74 17.97 9.23 -8.53
CA GLN A 74 17.21 9.71 -7.37
C GLN A 74 17.15 8.64 -6.28
N ILE A 75 16.98 9.13 -5.06
CA ILE A 75 16.72 8.31 -3.86
C ILE A 75 15.54 8.94 -3.14
N PHE A 76 14.66 8.12 -2.67
CA PHE A 76 13.49 8.53 -1.89
C PHE A 76 13.54 7.95 -0.49
N ALA A 77 12.69 8.47 0.39
CA ALA A 77 12.52 7.98 1.75
C ALA A 77 11.03 7.84 2.06
N SER A 78 10.56 6.61 2.19
CA SER A 78 9.23 6.34 2.75
C SER A 78 9.27 6.33 4.28
N PRO A 79 8.09 6.41 4.97
CA PRO A 79 8.06 6.45 6.43
C PRO A 79 8.76 5.24 7.07
N GLY A 80 9.72 5.59 7.99
CA GLY A 80 10.56 4.61 8.70
C GLY A 80 11.85 5.23 9.23
N PRO A 81 12.71 6.07 8.58
CA PRO A 81 12.75 6.21 7.13
C PRO A 81 13.35 4.98 6.45
N ILE A 82 12.73 4.56 5.37
CA ILE A 82 13.23 3.53 4.47
C ILE A 82 13.65 4.21 3.17
N TYR A 83 14.87 3.94 2.72
CA TYR A 83 15.40 4.52 1.47
C TYR A 83 15.16 3.59 0.30
N GLU A 84 14.59 4.14 -0.76
CA GLU A 84 14.30 3.45 -2.02
C GLU A 84 15.01 4.16 -3.18
N PRO A 85 15.73 3.41 -4.05
CA PRO A 85 16.37 3.98 -5.23
C PRO A 85 15.39 4.14 -6.38
N GLU A 86 15.62 5.14 -7.24
CA GLU A 86 15.07 5.19 -8.59
C GLU A 86 16.18 5.00 -9.60
N GLY A 87 16.02 4.03 -10.49
CA GLY A 87 16.95 3.75 -11.58
C GLY A 87 16.63 4.55 -12.84
N ARG A 88 17.37 4.27 -13.95
CA ARG A 88 17.36 5.05 -15.19
C ARG A 88 16.20 4.76 -16.14
N ALA A 89 15.47 3.67 -15.95
CA ALA A 89 14.39 3.30 -16.86
C ALA A 89 13.35 4.41 -16.95
N ALA A 90 12.88 4.74 -18.14
CA ALA A 90 11.92 5.82 -18.37
C ALA A 90 10.61 5.64 -17.59
N ASP A 91 10.18 4.39 -17.40
CA ASP A 91 9.05 4.00 -16.54
C ASP A 91 9.56 3.03 -15.45
N TYR A 92 10.51 3.48 -14.66
CA TYR A 92 11.18 2.66 -13.63
C TYR A 92 10.19 1.98 -12.68
N TRP A 93 9.15 2.71 -12.28
CA TRP A 93 8.11 2.25 -11.36
C TRP A 93 6.98 1.48 -12.05
N ARG A 94 6.99 1.36 -13.38
CA ARG A 94 6.02 0.66 -14.24
C ARG A 94 4.60 1.25 -14.20
N THR A 95 4.44 2.47 -13.68
CA THR A 95 3.13 3.11 -13.51
C THR A 95 2.53 3.63 -14.82
N ALA A 96 3.28 3.65 -15.94
CA ALA A 96 2.79 4.07 -17.26
C ALA A 96 1.55 3.26 -17.73
N ARG A 97 1.49 1.97 -17.38
CA ARG A 97 0.33 1.12 -17.70
C ARG A 97 -0.94 1.61 -17.02
N ALA A 98 -0.85 2.01 -15.75
CA ALA A 98 -1.97 2.57 -15.00
C ALA A 98 -2.41 3.91 -15.58
N VAL A 99 -1.45 4.80 -15.92
CA VAL A 99 -1.72 6.10 -16.54
C VAL A 99 -2.42 5.91 -17.89
N PHE A 100 -1.93 4.99 -18.72
CA PHE A 100 -2.55 4.66 -20.02
C PHE A 100 -3.94 4.05 -19.85
N ALA A 101 -4.14 3.15 -18.89
CA ALA A 101 -5.43 2.50 -18.61
C ALA A 101 -6.47 3.50 -18.11
N ALA A 102 -6.07 4.56 -17.38
CA ALA A 102 -6.91 5.67 -16.96
C ALA A 102 -7.26 6.65 -18.10
N GLY A 103 -6.86 6.34 -19.32
CA GLY A 103 -7.26 7.10 -20.51
C GLY A 103 -6.32 8.23 -20.90
N PHE A 104 -5.18 8.41 -20.25
CA PHE A 104 -4.19 9.41 -20.67
C PHE A 104 -3.45 8.97 -21.94
N ARG A 105 -3.12 9.93 -22.78
CA ARG A 105 -2.47 9.71 -24.08
C ARG A 105 -1.40 10.78 -24.33
N ALA A 106 -0.51 10.49 -25.28
CA ALA A 106 0.51 11.44 -25.73
C ALA A 106 -0.12 12.80 -26.08
N GLY A 107 0.48 13.87 -25.61
CA GLY A 107 -0.02 15.23 -25.77
C GLY A 107 -0.95 15.72 -24.66
N ASP A 108 -1.44 14.85 -23.78
CA ASP A 108 -2.20 15.29 -22.60
C ASP A 108 -1.32 16.04 -21.60
N LEU A 109 -1.86 17.09 -21.00
CA LEU A 109 -1.31 17.71 -19.80
C LEU A 109 -1.93 17.06 -18.55
N ILE A 110 -1.09 16.59 -17.66
CA ILE A 110 -1.48 15.95 -16.39
C ILE A 110 -1.12 16.86 -15.23
N HIS A 111 -2.08 17.13 -14.35
CA HIS A 111 -1.86 17.80 -13.07
C HIS A 111 -1.55 16.75 -12.00
N ASN A 112 -0.25 16.63 -11.61
CA ASN A 112 0.19 15.62 -10.66
C ASN A 112 0.31 16.23 -9.25
N CYS A 113 -0.56 15.78 -8.34
CA CYS A 113 -0.64 16.24 -6.96
C CYS A 113 -0.06 15.25 -5.94
N PHE A 114 0.68 14.24 -6.35
CA PHE A 114 1.48 13.48 -5.41
C PHE A 114 2.67 14.28 -4.89
N SER A 115 3.13 13.95 -3.68
CA SER A 115 4.30 14.60 -3.07
C SER A 115 5.56 14.36 -3.90
N TYR A 116 6.32 15.42 -4.11
CA TYR A 116 7.68 15.41 -4.67
C TYR A 116 8.76 15.49 -3.59
N HIS A 117 8.35 15.51 -2.31
CA HIS A 117 9.23 15.58 -1.16
C HIS A 117 9.33 14.23 -0.49
N PHE A 118 10.55 13.75 -0.27
CA PHE A 118 10.93 12.50 0.37
C PHE A 118 10.38 11.24 -0.34
N THR A 119 9.07 11.07 -0.48
CA THR A 119 8.45 9.87 -1.05
C THR A 119 8.47 9.87 -2.58
N PRO A 120 8.50 8.69 -3.22
CA PRO A 120 8.66 8.59 -4.68
C PRO A 120 7.40 8.91 -5.49
N ALA A 121 6.22 9.05 -4.86
CA ALA A 121 4.94 9.03 -5.58
C ALA A 121 4.82 10.09 -6.69
N GLY A 122 5.32 11.32 -6.46
CA GLY A 122 5.35 12.38 -7.47
C GLY A 122 6.24 12.01 -8.67
N SER A 123 7.45 11.48 -8.39
CA SER A 123 8.38 11.02 -9.43
C SER A 123 7.82 9.83 -10.20
N MET A 124 7.28 8.82 -9.49
CA MET A 124 6.66 7.63 -10.09
C MET A 124 5.66 8.01 -11.19
N MET A 125 4.73 8.89 -10.88
CA MET A 125 3.68 9.30 -11.80
C MET A 125 4.20 10.24 -12.89
N SER A 126 5.18 11.08 -12.58
CA SER A 126 5.82 11.94 -13.59
C SER A 126 6.62 11.14 -14.61
N CYS A 127 7.39 10.14 -14.18
CA CYS A 127 8.13 9.25 -15.08
C CYS A 127 7.16 8.50 -16.01
N ALA A 128 6.09 7.92 -15.44
CA ALA A 128 5.07 7.21 -16.18
C ALA A 128 4.37 8.08 -17.24
N ALA A 129 3.94 9.27 -16.84
CA ALA A 129 3.27 10.21 -17.73
C ALA A 129 4.18 10.61 -18.89
N ARG A 130 5.45 10.92 -18.61
CA ARG A 130 6.45 11.26 -19.64
C ARG A 130 6.75 10.08 -20.56
N ALA A 131 6.82 8.85 -20.00
CA ALA A 131 7.05 7.64 -20.79
C ALA A 131 5.98 7.38 -21.84
N ILE A 132 4.74 7.81 -21.62
CA ILE A 132 3.64 7.73 -22.60
C ILE A 132 3.44 9.02 -23.41
N GLY A 133 4.35 10.00 -23.29
CA GLY A 133 4.32 11.23 -24.06
C GLY A 133 3.41 12.32 -23.53
N CYS A 134 3.03 12.28 -22.26
CA CYS A 134 2.28 13.35 -21.60
C CYS A 134 3.21 14.45 -21.08
N THR A 135 2.65 15.65 -20.96
CA THR A 135 3.27 16.74 -20.18
C THR A 135 2.77 16.69 -18.74
N VAL A 136 3.63 16.97 -17.77
CA VAL A 136 3.29 16.97 -16.35
C VAL A 136 3.45 18.36 -15.76
N PHE A 137 2.40 18.84 -15.10
CA PHE A 137 2.51 19.94 -14.13
C PHE A 137 2.71 19.34 -12.74
N PRO A 138 3.87 19.57 -12.09
CA PRO A 138 4.20 18.98 -10.80
C PRO A 138 3.59 19.80 -9.66
N GLY A 139 2.27 19.80 -9.51
CA GLY A 139 1.54 20.59 -8.53
C GLY A 139 1.88 20.22 -7.08
N GLY A 140 2.16 18.93 -6.82
CA GLY A 140 2.45 18.45 -5.46
C GLY A 140 1.26 18.54 -4.52
N THR A 141 1.52 18.48 -3.23
CA THR A 141 0.49 18.50 -2.18
C THR A 141 0.24 19.89 -1.64
N GLY A 142 -0.98 20.15 -1.12
CA GLY A 142 -1.34 21.44 -0.51
C GLY A 142 -1.58 22.56 -1.53
N GLN A 143 -1.49 23.83 -1.07
CA GLN A 143 -1.65 25.02 -1.93
C GLN A 143 -2.96 25.02 -2.74
N THR A 144 -4.07 24.61 -2.13
CA THR A 144 -5.32 24.25 -2.84
C THR A 144 -5.83 25.35 -3.79
N GLU A 145 -5.79 26.62 -3.38
CA GLU A 145 -6.21 27.75 -4.23
C GLU A 145 -5.30 27.93 -5.45
N GLN A 146 -3.97 27.77 -5.27
CA GLN A 146 -3.02 27.81 -6.38
C GLN A 146 -3.19 26.63 -7.32
N GLN A 147 -3.54 25.43 -6.81
CA GLN A 147 -3.87 24.28 -7.65
C GLN A 147 -5.07 24.59 -8.54
N VAL A 148 -6.15 25.17 -7.98
CA VAL A 148 -7.34 25.56 -8.74
C VAL A 148 -6.99 26.58 -9.82
N GLN A 149 -6.22 27.63 -9.49
CA GLN A 149 -5.79 28.65 -10.44
C GLN A 149 -4.96 28.05 -11.58
N ALA A 150 -3.95 27.24 -11.24
CA ALA A 150 -3.11 26.57 -12.23
C ALA A 150 -3.93 25.64 -13.15
N MET A 151 -4.88 24.90 -12.60
CA MET A 151 -5.77 24.04 -13.41
C MET A 151 -6.68 24.84 -14.32
N ALA A 152 -7.19 25.99 -13.88
CA ALA A 152 -8.02 26.86 -14.69
C ALA A 152 -7.25 27.48 -15.88
N GLU A 153 -5.99 27.89 -15.63
CA GLU A 153 -5.11 28.51 -16.62
C GLU A 153 -4.54 27.48 -17.61
N LEU A 154 -3.94 26.40 -17.08
CA LEU A 154 -3.24 25.39 -17.87
C LEU A 154 -4.17 24.36 -18.53
N LYS A 155 -5.40 24.21 -18.02
CA LYS A 155 -6.44 23.30 -18.55
C LYS A 155 -5.95 21.86 -18.73
N PRO A 156 -5.44 21.21 -17.68
CA PRO A 156 -4.99 19.83 -17.77
C PRO A 156 -6.12 18.90 -18.22
N ALA A 157 -5.78 17.87 -19.00
CA ALA A 157 -6.73 16.84 -19.42
C ALA A 157 -7.22 15.99 -18.25
N GLY A 158 -6.41 15.90 -17.18
CA GLY A 158 -6.79 15.16 -15.99
C GLY A 158 -5.79 15.32 -14.82
N TYR A 159 -6.11 14.61 -13.76
CA TYR A 159 -5.48 14.67 -12.46
C TYR A 159 -4.80 13.34 -12.11
N ILE A 160 -3.67 13.40 -11.41
CA ILE A 160 -3.06 12.26 -10.73
C ILE A 160 -2.74 12.67 -9.29
N GLY A 161 -3.18 11.87 -8.30
CA GLY A 161 -2.97 12.15 -6.88
C GLY A 161 -3.82 11.27 -5.98
N THR A 162 -4.04 11.68 -4.73
CA THR A 162 -4.98 10.98 -3.84
C THR A 162 -6.42 11.36 -4.17
N PRO A 163 -7.40 10.47 -3.96
CA PRO A 163 -8.81 10.78 -4.21
C PRO A 163 -9.33 11.89 -3.29
N SER A 164 -8.91 11.91 -2.03
CA SER A 164 -9.32 12.95 -1.08
C SER A 164 -8.86 14.35 -1.53
N PHE A 165 -7.62 14.47 -2.06
CA PHE A 165 -7.11 15.78 -2.48
C PHE A 165 -7.75 16.27 -3.79
N LEU A 166 -8.10 15.35 -4.71
CA LEU A 166 -8.92 15.72 -5.87
C LEU A 166 -10.28 16.31 -5.44
N ARG A 167 -10.93 15.66 -4.47
CA ARG A 167 -12.18 16.17 -3.92
C ARG A 167 -12.01 17.58 -3.35
N ILE A 168 -11.00 17.79 -2.51
CA ILE A 168 -10.70 19.10 -1.91
C ILE A 168 -10.47 20.18 -2.97
N ILE A 169 -9.74 19.86 -4.05
CA ILE A 169 -9.50 20.81 -5.15
C ILE A 169 -10.81 21.18 -5.87
N LEU A 170 -11.67 20.19 -6.17
CA LEU A 170 -12.93 20.44 -6.85
C LEU A 170 -13.92 21.21 -5.98
N GLU A 171 -14.00 20.92 -4.67
CA GLU A 171 -14.81 21.69 -3.71
C GLU A 171 -14.28 23.13 -3.59
N LYS A 172 -12.96 23.33 -3.55
CA LYS A 172 -12.35 24.66 -3.54
C LYS A 172 -12.63 25.44 -4.85
N ALA A 173 -12.61 24.76 -5.98
CA ALA A 173 -12.98 25.38 -7.26
C ALA A 173 -14.44 25.87 -7.25
N ASP A 174 -15.37 25.07 -6.71
CA ASP A 174 -16.77 25.46 -6.52
C ASP A 174 -16.88 26.71 -5.59
N GLU A 175 -16.15 26.73 -4.47
CA GLU A 175 -16.11 27.89 -3.54
C GLU A 175 -15.56 29.17 -4.21
N MET A 176 -14.55 29.03 -5.08
CA MET A 176 -13.96 30.13 -5.81
C MET A 176 -14.78 30.57 -7.03
N GLY A 177 -15.86 29.84 -7.39
CA GLY A 177 -16.63 30.08 -8.61
C GLY A 177 -15.85 29.78 -9.89
N ILE A 178 -14.84 28.93 -9.83
CA ILE A 178 -13.96 28.57 -10.95
C ILE A 178 -14.33 27.19 -11.47
N ALA A 179 -14.73 27.11 -12.74
CA ALA A 179 -15.00 25.83 -13.38
C ALA A 179 -13.71 25.20 -13.93
N LEU A 180 -13.58 23.88 -13.79
CA LEU A 180 -12.45 23.09 -14.30
C LEU A 180 -12.88 22.07 -15.36
N PRO A 181 -13.49 22.51 -16.49
CA PRO A 181 -14.13 21.62 -17.45
C PRO A 181 -13.15 20.76 -18.24
N SER A 182 -11.86 21.08 -18.21
CA SER A 182 -10.81 20.30 -18.88
C SER A 182 -10.45 19.01 -18.15
N VAL A 183 -10.67 18.94 -16.84
CA VAL A 183 -10.36 17.78 -16.01
C VAL A 183 -11.41 16.70 -16.25
N LYS A 184 -11.15 15.80 -17.18
CA LYS A 184 -12.09 14.74 -17.61
C LYS A 184 -11.74 13.36 -17.06
N LYS A 185 -10.53 13.16 -16.61
CA LYS A 185 -10.02 11.85 -16.15
C LYS A 185 -9.11 12.03 -14.95
N ALA A 186 -9.07 10.99 -14.12
CA ALA A 186 -8.17 10.95 -12.97
C ALA A 186 -7.62 9.53 -12.76
N LEU A 187 -6.36 9.45 -12.34
CA LEU A 187 -5.76 8.26 -11.77
C LEU A 187 -5.46 8.53 -10.30
N VAL A 188 -6.07 7.76 -9.40
CA VAL A 188 -5.88 7.95 -7.96
C VAL A 188 -5.20 6.75 -7.33
N SER A 189 -4.44 7.00 -6.25
CA SER A 189 -3.74 5.97 -5.47
C SER A 189 -3.42 6.50 -4.07
N GLY A 190 -2.85 5.63 -3.21
CA GLY A 190 -2.41 5.97 -1.86
C GLY A 190 -3.52 5.99 -0.81
N GLU A 191 -4.76 6.00 -1.23
CA GLU A 191 -5.97 5.94 -0.40
C GLU A 191 -7.03 5.09 -1.08
N ALA A 192 -8.01 4.61 -0.32
CA ALA A 192 -9.17 3.93 -0.89
C ALA A 192 -10.01 4.89 -1.74
N LEU A 193 -10.60 4.38 -2.81
CA LEU A 193 -11.61 5.08 -3.62
C LEU A 193 -12.98 4.43 -3.39
N PRO A 194 -13.77 4.90 -2.41
CA PRO A 194 -15.11 4.38 -2.17
C PRO A 194 -16.03 4.61 -3.37
N PRO A 195 -17.02 3.73 -3.61
CA PRO A 195 -17.98 3.91 -4.70
C PRO A 195 -18.69 5.27 -4.68
N SER A 196 -19.10 5.75 -3.50
CA SER A 196 -19.74 7.05 -3.34
C SER A 196 -18.86 8.22 -3.81
N LEU A 197 -17.55 8.17 -3.53
CA LEU A 197 -16.61 9.20 -3.99
C LEU A 197 -16.37 9.11 -5.50
N ARG A 198 -16.30 7.90 -6.04
CA ARG A 198 -16.22 7.70 -7.50
C ARG A 198 -17.44 8.28 -8.21
N ASP A 199 -18.65 8.00 -7.68
CA ASP A 199 -19.90 8.52 -8.23
C ASP A 199 -19.94 10.05 -8.16
N TRP A 200 -19.44 10.63 -7.07
CA TRP A 200 -19.34 12.08 -6.89
C TRP A 200 -18.41 12.72 -7.93
N PHE A 201 -17.28 12.09 -8.28
CA PHE A 201 -16.41 12.52 -9.38
C PHE A 201 -17.10 12.37 -10.73
N GLY A 202 -17.77 11.23 -10.96
CA GLY A 202 -18.52 10.96 -12.20
C GLY A 202 -19.61 12.00 -12.45
N ALA A 203 -20.36 12.41 -11.42
CA ALA A 203 -21.36 13.47 -11.51
C ALA A 203 -20.77 14.84 -11.93
N ARG A 204 -19.47 15.04 -11.69
CA ARG A 204 -18.71 16.23 -12.15
C ARG A 204 -18.01 16.03 -13.50
N GLY A 205 -18.25 14.91 -14.17
CA GLY A 205 -17.67 14.58 -15.47
C GLY A 205 -16.19 14.17 -15.41
N VAL A 206 -15.70 13.73 -14.24
CA VAL A 206 -14.35 13.20 -14.05
C VAL A 206 -14.38 11.68 -13.98
N ASP A 207 -13.88 11.01 -15.01
CA ASP A 207 -13.77 9.56 -15.06
C ASP A 207 -12.54 9.11 -14.27
N THR A 208 -12.77 8.48 -13.10
CA THR A 208 -11.73 8.21 -12.13
C THR A 208 -11.37 6.72 -12.08
N TYR A 209 -10.08 6.43 -12.20
CA TYR A 209 -9.48 5.10 -12.08
C TYR A 209 -8.53 5.06 -10.89
N GLN A 210 -8.27 3.86 -10.38
CA GLN A 210 -7.34 3.66 -9.29
C GLN A 210 -6.21 2.70 -9.66
N CYS A 211 -5.07 2.84 -8.99
CA CYS A 211 -4.01 1.85 -9.01
C CYS A 211 -3.50 1.56 -7.60
N TYR A 212 -2.90 0.39 -7.45
CA TYR A 212 -2.23 -0.04 -6.23
C TYR A 212 -0.73 -0.11 -6.48
N ALA A 213 0.00 0.71 -5.76
CA ALA A 213 1.45 0.85 -5.84
C ALA A 213 2.04 1.13 -4.45
N THR A 214 3.29 0.74 -4.23
CA THR A 214 4.04 1.06 -3.01
C THR A 214 5.39 1.68 -3.35
N ALA A 215 5.98 2.41 -2.40
CA ALA A 215 7.31 2.99 -2.55
C ALA A 215 8.40 1.92 -2.73
N ASP A 216 8.20 0.73 -2.14
CA ASP A 216 9.19 -0.34 -2.16
C ASP A 216 9.27 -1.08 -3.49
N VAL A 217 8.11 -1.27 -4.17
CA VAL A 217 8.03 -2.16 -5.35
C VAL A 217 7.42 -1.51 -6.60
N GLY A 218 6.96 -0.27 -6.51
CA GLY A 218 6.30 0.41 -7.63
C GLY A 218 4.88 -0.09 -7.88
N LEU A 219 4.45 -0.10 -9.15
CA LEU A 219 3.11 -0.58 -9.53
C LEU A 219 2.96 -2.07 -9.25
N ILE A 220 1.85 -2.41 -8.61
CA ILE A 220 1.45 -3.81 -8.36
C ILE A 220 0.24 -4.16 -9.23
N ALA A 221 -0.78 -3.29 -9.24
CA ALA A 221 -2.00 -3.53 -9.99
C ALA A 221 -2.72 -2.23 -10.34
N TYR A 222 -3.54 -2.26 -11.38
CA TYR A 222 -4.26 -1.09 -11.87
C TYR A 222 -5.63 -1.45 -12.40
N GLU A 223 -6.54 -0.50 -12.30
CA GLU A 223 -7.90 -0.62 -12.81
C GLU A 223 -7.94 -0.46 -14.34
N THR A 224 -8.87 -1.15 -14.94
CA THR A 224 -9.16 -1.05 -16.39
C THR A 224 -10.56 -0.48 -16.60
N PRO A 225 -10.94 -0.13 -17.84
CA PRO A 225 -12.31 0.31 -18.13
C PRO A 225 -13.42 -0.66 -17.72
N ALA A 226 -13.10 -1.96 -17.51
CA ALA A 226 -14.06 -2.93 -16.99
C ALA A 226 -14.46 -2.67 -15.53
N ARG A 227 -13.59 -2.02 -14.73
CA ARG A 227 -13.81 -1.71 -13.30
C ARG A 227 -14.14 -2.93 -12.44
N GLU A 228 -13.64 -4.09 -12.85
CA GLU A 228 -13.80 -5.36 -12.16
C GLU A 228 -12.47 -5.78 -11.52
N GLY A 229 -12.14 -5.19 -10.37
CA GLY A 229 -10.87 -5.39 -9.69
C GLY A 229 -9.70 -4.71 -10.37
N LEU A 230 -8.49 -5.05 -9.94
CA LEU A 230 -7.24 -4.49 -10.44
C LEU A 230 -6.44 -5.58 -11.16
N VAL A 231 -5.99 -5.30 -12.38
CA VAL A 231 -5.13 -6.20 -13.17
C VAL A 231 -3.69 -6.07 -12.68
N LEU A 232 -3.02 -7.19 -12.44
CA LEU A 232 -1.63 -7.21 -12.01
C LEU A 232 -0.69 -6.69 -13.10
N ASP A 233 0.34 -5.95 -12.69
CA ASP A 233 1.42 -5.52 -13.57
C ASP A 233 2.29 -6.72 -13.99
N GLU A 234 2.79 -6.74 -15.24
CA GLU A 234 3.60 -7.85 -15.76
C GLU A 234 5.03 -7.87 -15.19
N GLY A 235 5.51 -6.75 -14.63
CA GLY A 235 6.83 -6.63 -14.01
C GLY A 235 6.91 -7.15 -12.58
N VAL A 236 5.80 -7.73 -12.06
CA VAL A 236 5.75 -8.32 -10.72
C VAL A 236 5.12 -9.71 -10.74
N ILE A 237 5.56 -10.54 -9.79
CA ILE A 237 4.89 -11.80 -9.45
C ILE A 237 4.24 -11.57 -8.10
N VAL A 238 2.93 -11.74 -8.05
CA VAL A 238 2.13 -11.56 -6.83
C VAL A 238 1.71 -12.93 -6.30
N GLU A 239 1.93 -13.14 -5.02
CA GLU A 239 1.40 -14.24 -4.22
C GLU A 239 0.42 -13.67 -3.20
N ILE A 240 -0.65 -14.39 -2.93
CA ILE A 240 -1.56 -14.10 -1.81
C ILE A 240 -1.32 -15.19 -0.78
N VAL A 241 -0.85 -14.79 0.41
CA VAL A 241 -0.36 -15.72 1.41
C VAL A 241 -1.08 -15.53 2.74
N ARG A 242 -1.11 -16.58 3.55
CA ARG A 242 -1.60 -16.49 4.93
C ARG A 242 -0.71 -15.54 5.73
N PRO A 243 -1.27 -14.48 6.31
CA PRO A 243 -0.49 -13.51 7.09
C PRO A 243 0.34 -14.18 8.18
N GLY A 244 1.62 -13.79 8.26
CA GLY A 244 2.56 -14.30 9.26
C GLY A 244 3.25 -15.63 8.92
N THR A 245 2.71 -16.45 8.02
CA THR A 245 3.34 -17.73 7.63
C THR A 245 4.09 -17.64 6.30
N GLY A 246 3.58 -16.90 5.35
CA GLY A 246 4.08 -16.85 3.96
C GLY A 246 3.59 -17.99 3.07
N ASP A 247 2.71 -18.85 3.57
CA ASP A 247 2.12 -19.94 2.78
C ASP A 247 1.02 -19.41 1.86
N PRO A 248 0.99 -19.78 0.57
CA PRO A 248 -0.09 -19.40 -0.32
C PRO A 248 -1.47 -19.82 0.20
N VAL A 249 -2.48 -18.99 -0.03
CA VAL A 249 -3.88 -19.33 0.25
C VAL A 249 -4.56 -19.91 -1.00
N GLU A 250 -5.74 -20.50 -0.83
CA GLU A 250 -6.55 -20.95 -1.97
C GLU A 250 -7.01 -19.74 -2.82
N PRO A 251 -7.15 -19.92 -4.14
CA PRO A 251 -7.63 -18.86 -5.03
C PRO A 251 -8.98 -18.28 -4.57
N GLY A 252 -9.01 -16.96 -4.38
CA GLY A 252 -10.19 -16.23 -3.89
C GLY A 252 -10.24 -16.00 -2.39
N ASP A 253 -9.41 -16.69 -1.60
CA ASP A 253 -9.25 -16.40 -0.19
C ASP A 253 -8.48 -15.11 0.05
N VAL A 254 -8.79 -14.43 1.14
CA VAL A 254 -8.11 -13.20 1.55
C VAL A 254 -6.80 -13.54 2.24
N GLY A 255 -5.72 -12.92 1.77
CA GLY A 255 -4.39 -13.07 2.35
C GLY A 255 -3.53 -11.83 2.13
N GLU A 256 -2.31 -11.88 2.67
CA GLU A 256 -1.31 -10.83 2.50
C GLU A 256 -0.71 -10.88 1.09
N LEU A 257 -0.57 -9.71 0.48
CA LEU A 257 0.14 -9.56 -0.79
C LEU A 257 1.65 -9.64 -0.56
N VAL A 258 2.27 -10.64 -1.19
CA VAL A 258 3.73 -10.82 -1.25
C VAL A 258 4.19 -10.65 -2.69
N ILE A 259 5.16 -9.77 -2.89
CA ILE A 259 5.56 -9.29 -4.21
C ILE A 259 6.99 -9.70 -4.52
N THR A 260 7.21 -10.27 -5.69
CA THR A 260 8.55 -10.43 -6.28
C THR A 260 8.63 -9.52 -7.51
N THR A 261 9.57 -8.57 -7.52
CA THR A 261 9.77 -7.65 -8.65
C THR A 261 10.76 -8.24 -9.66
N LEU A 262 10.54 -7.95 -10.93
CA LEU A 262 11.51 -8.23 -12.00
C LEU A 262 12.43 -7.02 -12.28
N ASN A 263 12.56 -6.13 -11.28
CA ASN A 263 13.43 -4.96 -11.32
C ASN A 263 14.88 -5.37 -10.95
N PRO A 264 15.87 -5.21 -11.83
CA PRO A 264 17.25 -5.60 -11.54
C PRO A 264 17.96 -4.61 -10.61
N ASP A 265 17.55 -3.33 -10.55
CA ASP A 265 18.22 -2.29 -9.79
C ASP A 265 17.88 -2.35 -8.29
N TYR A 266 16.66 -2.82 -7.98
CA TYR A 266 16.15 -3.01 -6.61
C TYR A 266 15.30 -4.30 -6.58
N PRO A 267 15.97 -5.47 -6.64
CA PRO A 267 15.29 -6.76 -6.75
C PRO A 267 14.63 -7.15 -5.43
N MET A 268 13.33 -6.93 -5.30
CA MET A 268 12.57 -7.41 -4.15
C MET A 268 12.08 -8.82 -4.40
N ILE A 269 12.58 -9.79 -3.63
CA ILE A 269 12.16 -11.20 -3.68
C ILE A 269 11.25 -11.47 -2.49
N ARG A 270 10.01 -11.88 -2.78
CA ARG A 270 8.96 -12.18 -1.79
C ARG A 270 8.82 -11.09 -0.72
N PHE A 271 8.64 -9.86 -1.15
CA PHE A 271 8.43 -8.72 -0.24
C PHE A 271 6.98 -8.69 0.25
N GLY A 272 6.79 -8.84 1.56
CA GLY A 272 5.49 -8.73 2.21
C GLY A 272 5.07 -7.27 2.38
N THR A 273 4.00 -6.87 1.70
CA THR A 273 3.51 -5.49 1.70
C THR A 273 2.83 -5.11 3.01
N GLY A 274 2.35 -6.10 3.76
CA GLY A 274 1.49 -5.89 4.91
C GLY A 274 0.05 -5.52 4.54
N ASP A 275 -0.32 -5.57 3.26
CA ASP A 275 -1.67 -5.30 2.77
C ASP A 275 -2.41 -6.59 2.43
N LEU A 276 -3.72 -6.61 2.66
CA LEU A 276 -4.61 -7.72 2.32
C LEU A 276 -5.27 -7.51 0.97
N SER A 277 -5.39 -8.61 0.21
CA SER A 277 -6.23 -8.70 -0.98
C SER A 277 -6.70 -10.14 -1.20
N ALA A 278 -7.46 -10.36 -2.26
CA ALA A 278 -7.83 -11.68 -2.73
C ALA A 278 -7.78 -11.72 -4.26
N GLU A 279 -7.48 -12.88 -4.83
CA GLU A 279 -7.57 -13.09 -6.27
C GLU A 279 -9.03 -12.97 -6.72
N LEU A 280 -9.24 -12.29 -7.83
CA LEU A 280 -10.53 -12.20 -8.49
C LEU A 280 -10.55 -13.19 -9.64
N PRO A 281 -11.44 -14.22 -9.62
CA PRO A 281 -11.46 -15.25 -10.64
C PRO A 281 -11.90 -14.69 -12.02
N GLY A 282 -11.52 -15.42 -13.06
CA GLY A 282 -11.88 -15.13 -14.44
C GLY A 282 -10.97 -14.09 -15.12
N HIS A 283 -11.16 -13.93 -16.42
CA HIS A 283 -10.38 -12.99 -17.23
C HIS A 283 -10.93 -11.57 -17.13
N CYS A 284 -10.05 -10.59 -17.36
CA CYS A 284 -10.48 -9.20 -17.46
C CYS A 284 -11.36 -9.01 -18.71
N PRO A 285 -12.56 -8.38 -18.61
CA PRO A 285 -13.43 -8.16 -19.76
C PRO A 285 -12.80 -7.32 -20.88
N THR A 286 -11.71 -6.59 -20.58
CA THR A 286 -10.93 -5.85 -21.58
C THR A 286 -9.96 -6.71 -22.37
N GLY A 287 -9.96 -8.04 -22.18
CA GLY A 287 -9.11 -9.00 -22.89
C GLY A 287 -7.69 -9.15 -22.32
N ARG A 288 -7.37 -8.53 -21.16
CA ARG A 288 -6.10 -8.78 -20.47
C ARG A 288 -6.11 -10.15 -19.82
N THR A 289 -5.00 -10.87 -19.96
CA THR A 289 -4.85 -12.25 -19.46
C THR A 289 -4.22 -12.33 -18.07
N ASN A 290 -3.71 -11.21 -17.55
CA ASN A 290 -3.12 -11.14 -16.21
C ASN A 290 -4.19 -11.43 -15.14
N THR A 291 -3.76 -12.06 -14.06
CA THR A 291 -4.57 -12.23 -12.86
C THR A 291 -5.08 -10.87 -12.38
N ARG A 292 -6.29 -10.87 -11.81
CA ARG A 292 -6.88 -9.71 -11.15
C ARG A 292 -6.96 -9.92 -9.64
N ILE A 293 -6.86 -8.83 -8.91
CA ILE A 293 -7.08 -8.81 -7.46
C ILE A 293 -8.25 -7.88 -7.13
N LYS A 294 -8.88 -8.12 -5.98
CA LYS A 294 -10.02 -7.29 -5.50
C LYS A 294 -9.59 -5.84 -5.15
N GLY A 295 -8.28 -5.59 -5.08
CA GLY A 295 -7.72 -4.33 -4.60
C GLY A 295 -7.37 -4.39 -3.12
N TRP A 296 -7.13 -3.24 -2.50
CA TRP A 296 -6.79 -3.15 -1.09
C TRP A 296 -7.99 -3.51 -0.21
N MET A 297 -7.81 -4.48 0.69
CA MET A 297 -8.85 -5.00 1.59
C MET A 297 -8.51 -4.78 3.09
N GLY A 298 -7.47 -4.00 3.38
CA GLY A 298 -7.03 -3.73 4.74
C GLY A 298 -5.55 -4.08 4.95
N ARG A 299 -5.11 -4.01 6.21
CA ARG A 299 -3.74 -4.31 6.60
C ARG A 299 -3.61 -5.72 7.17
N ALA A 300 -2.60 -6.46 6.72
CA ALA A 300 -2.27 -7.79 7.23
C ALA A 300 -1.60 -7.73 8.61
N ASP A 301 -0.81 -6.68 8.86
CA ASP A 301 -0.15 -6.42 10.15
C ASP A 301 -1.11 -5.79 11.17
N GLN A 302 -2.34 -5.52 10.74
CA GLN A 302 -3.40 -4.95 11.57
C GLN A 302 -2.93 -3.72 12.36
N THR A 303 -2.12 -2.90 11.72
CA THR A 303 -1.68 -1.64 12.29
C THR A 303 -2.73 -0.57 12.00
N THR A 304 -3.19 0.12 13.04
CA THR A 304 -4.07 1.28 12.88
C THR A 304 -3.46 2.52 13.53
N LYS A 305 -3.74 3.69 12.98
CA LYS A 305 -3.29 4.97 13.54
C LYS A 305 -4.45 5.61 14.29
N VAL A 306 -4.27 5.84 15.59
CA VAL A 306 -5.28 6.43 16.46
C VAL A 306 -4.67 7.63 17.17
N ARG A 307 -5.27 8.81 17.04
CA ARG A 307 -4.77 10.06 17.64
C ARG A 307 -3.28 10.30 17.40
N GLY A 308 -2.81 10.00 16.18
CA GLY A 308 -1.40 10.17 15.79
C GLY A 308 -0.44 9.04 16.18
N MET A 309 -0.90 8.05 16.95
CA MET A 309 -0.10 6.90 17.40
C MET A 309 -0.47 5.64 16.63
N PHE A 310 0.53 4.85 16.25
CA PHE A 310 0.30 3.54 15.65
C PHE A 310 0.06 2.49 16.72
N ILE A 311 -0.99 1.70 16.55
CA ILE A 311 -1.30 0.53 17.36
C ILE A 311 -1.11 -0.71 16.50
N HIS A 312 -0.40 -1.70 17.05
CA HIS A 312 -0.08 -2.95 16.38
C HIS A 312 -0.76 -4.14 17.08
N ALA A 313 -1.13 -5.17 16.32
CA ALA A 313 -1.74 -6.40 16.87
C ALA A 313 -0.90 -7.04 17.98
N ALA A 314 0.44 -6.97 17.88
CA ALA A 314 1.34 -7.45 18.92
C ALA A 314 1.08 -6.80 20.29
N GLN A 315 0.70 -5.52 20.33
CA GLN A 315 0.41 -4.81 21.57
C GLN A 315 -0.86 -5.34 22.28
N VAL A 316 -1.87 -5.77 21.50
CA VAL A 316 -3.04 -6.45 22.06
C VAL A 316 -2.63 -7.80 22.66
N GLY A 317 -1.75 -8.54 21.99
CA GLY A 317 -1.14 -9.76 22.52
C GLY A 317 -0.37 -9.52 23.81
N ASP A 318 0.39 -8.40 23.90
CA ASP A 318 1.11 -8.00 25.11
C ASP A 318 0.17 -7.71 26.30
N VAL A 319 -0.97 -7.08 26.02
CA VAL A 319 -2.03 -6.87 27.02
C VAL A 319 -2.57 -8.21 27.49
N MET A 320 -2.97 -9.09 26.58
CA MET A 320 -3.58 -10.39 26.93
C MET A 320 -2.63 -11.33 27.68
N ARG A 321 -1.32 -11.31 27.39
CA ARG A 321 -0.31 -12.08 28.14
C ARG A 321 -0.24 -11.73 29.62
N LYS A 322 -0.66 -10.53 30.02
CA LYS A 322 -0.74 -10.14 31.45
C LYS A 322 -1.95 -10.78 32.17
N PHE A 323 -2.87 -11.37 31.41
CA PHE A 323 -4.11 -11.98 31.93
C PHE A 323 -4.24 -13.43 31.46
N PRO A 324 -3.36 -14.35 31.87
CA PRO A 324 -3.31 -15.73 31.37
C PRO A 324 -4.57 -16.56 31.69
N ALA A 325 -5.36 -16.10 32.64
CA ALA A 325 -6.67 -16.72 32.95
C ALA A 325 -7.74 -16.43 31.88
N LEU A 326 -7.52 -15.45 31.00
CA LEU A 326 -8.41 -15.11 29.90
C LEU A 326 -7.94 -15.84 28.65
N SER A 327 -8.53 -17.00 28.37
CA SER A 327 -8.17 -17.87 27.22
C SER A 327 -8.95 -17.54 25.94
N GLY A 328 -9.91 -16.64 26.02
CA GLY A 328 -10.74 -16.20 24.88
C GLY A 328 -10.01 -15.26 23.93
N LYS A 329 -10.65 -15.00 22.79
CA LYS A 329 -10.17 -14.02 21.82
C LYS A 329 -10.27 -12.61 22.40
N ALA A 330 -9.39 -11.72 21.93
CA ALA A 330 -9.49 -10.30 22.21
C ALA A 330 -9.35 -9.49 20.91
N ARG A 331 -10.08 -8.40 20.81
CA ARG A 331 -10.07 -7.49 19.65
C ARG A 331 -10.11 -6.05 20.12
N LEU A 332 -9.16 -5.24 19.66
CA LEU A 332 -9.20 -3.79 19.85
C LEU A 332 -10.00 -3.17 18.72
N VAL A 333 -11.12 -2.54 19.04
CA VAL A 333 -11.99 -1.88 18.07
C VAL A 333 -11.75 -0.37 18.14
N VAL A 334 -11.48 0.23 17.00
CA VAL A 334 -11.34 1.67 16.83
C VAL A 334 -12.60 2.20 16.17
N THR A 335 -13.31 3.08 16.83
CA THR A 335 -14.49 3.78 16.31
C THR A 335 -14.24 5.28 16.33
N GLY A 336 -15.08 6.05 15.69
CA GLY A 336 -15.04 7.51 15.72
C GLY A 336 -15.40 8.14 14.38
N GLU A 337 -15.71 9.43 14.45
CA GLU A 337 -15.99 10.28 13.29
C GLU A 337 -15.09 11.52 13.39
N MET A 338 -14.58 12.00 12.25
CA MET A 338 -13.87 13.28 12.11
C MET A 338 -12.77 13.52 13.19
N ALA A 339 -11.85 12.56 13.34
CA ALA A 339 -10.72 12.62 14.28
C ALA A 339 -11.09 12.50 15.79
N ASN A 340 -12.31 12.15 16.12
CA ASN A 340 -12.71 11.85 17.50
C ASN A 340 -12.67 10.33 17.75
N ASP A 341 -11.47 9.75 17.66
CA ASP A 341 -11.25 8.31 17.78
C ASP A 341 -11.56 7.81 19.20
N ALA A 342 -12.33 6.73 19.30
CA ALA A 342 -12.57 5.97 20.52
C ALA A 342 -12.00 4.54 20.36
N LEU A 343 -11.48 3.99 21.46
CA LEU A 343 -10.96 2.64 21.51
C LEU A 343 -11.75 1.79 22.48
N ALA A 344 -12.07 0.56 22.09
CA ALA A 344 -12.64 -0.44 22.98
C ALA A 344 -11.89 -1.77 22.82
N LEU A 345 -11.47 -2.38 23.93
CA LEU A 345 -10.94 -3.75 23.95
C LEU A 345 -12.11 -4.70 24.20
N HIS A 346 -12.50 -5.46 23.19
CA HIS A 346 -13.47 -6.55 23.33
C HIS A 346 -12.74 -7.82 23.74
N VAL A 347 -13.18 -8.48 24.81
CA VAL A 347 -12.56 -9.70 25.34
C VAL A 347 -13.64 -10.77 25.51
N GLU A 348 -13.40 -11.96 24.96
CA GLU A 348 -14.25 -13.11 25.18
C GLU A 348 -14.08 -13.67 26.59
N ALA A 349 -15.16 -13.65 27.39
CA ALA A 349 -15.21 -14.25 28.71
C ALA A 349 -16.67 -14.47 29.15
N ASP A 350 -16.89 -15.39 30.10
CA ASP A 350 -18.20 -15.64 30.74
C ASP A 350 -18.60 -14.60 31.79
N GLY A 351 -17.87 -13.51 31.82
CA GLY A 351 -18.00 -12.39 32.74
C GLY A 351 -16.67 -12.01 33.38
N LEU A 352 -16.53 -10.75 33.74
CA LEU A 352 -15.31 -10.25 34.40
C LEU A 352 -15.66 -9.38 35.59
N SER A 353 -14.87 -9.46 36.66
CA SER A 353 -15.04 -8.56 37.81
C SER A 353 -14.72 -7.12 37.44
N PRO A 354 -15.31 -6.12 38.12
CA PRO A 354 -14.98 -4.71 37.91
C PRO A 354 -13.47 -4.44 38.06
N GLY A 355 -12.80 -5.14 38.97
CA GLY A 355 -11.34 -5.03 39.16
C GLY A 355 -10.56 -5.52 37.95
N THR A 356 -10.97 -6.65 37.32
CA THR A 356 -10.34 -7.17 36.12
C THR A 356 -10.54 -6.25 34.92
N LEU A 357 -11.74 -5.67 34.77
CA LEU A 357 -12.02 -4.68 33.72
C LEU A 357 -11.13 -3.44 33.86
N ALA A 358 -10.98 -2.91 35.07
CA ALA A 358 -10.12 -1.78 35.35
C ALA A 358 -8.64 -2.11 35.06
N ALA A 359 -8.18 -3.32 35.44
CA ALA A 359 -6.82 -3.78 35.17
C ALA A 359 -6.53 -3.95 33.67
N LEU A 360 -7.49 -4.48 32.90
CA LEU A 360 -7.39 -4.58 31.43
C LEU A 360 -7.28 -3.18 30.79
N ALA A 361 -8.15 -2.23 31.18
CA ALA A 361 -8.11 -0.86 30.67
C ALA A 361 -6.75 -0.17 31.00
N ALA A 362 -6.25 -0.37 32.21
CA ALA A 362 -4.91 0.11 32.61
C ALA A 362 -3.80 -0.53 31.76
N ALA A 363 -3.85 -1.85 31.52
CA ALA A 363 -2.87 -2.55 30.72
C ALA A 363 -2.86 -2.08 29.24
N VAL A 364 -4.05 -1.82 28.64
CA VAL A 364 -4.14 -1.22 27.31
C VAL A 364 -3.45 0.14 27.27
N ARG A 365 -3.78 1.01 28.26
CA ARG A 365 -3.15 2.34 28.35
C ARG A 365 -1.63 2.26 28.53
N ASP A 366 -1.15 1.34 29.34
CA ASP A 366 0.30 1.17 29.57
C ASP A 366 1.06 0.71 28.32
N VAL A 367 0.45 -0.17 27.54
CA VAL A 367 1.07 -0.74 26.33
C VAL A 367 0.91 0.20 25.14
N THR A 368 -0.29 0.74 24.91
CA THR A 368 -0.60 1.56 23.70
C THR A 368 -0.44 3.07 23.92
N LYS A 369 -0.31 3.52 25.17
CA LYS A 369 -0.38 4.94 25.60
C LYS A 369 -1.72 5.61 25.33
N LEU A 370 -2.75 4.85 24.98
CA LEU A 370 -4.11 5.32 24.71
C LEU A 370 -5.11 4.72 25.71
N ARG A 371 -6.14 5.48 26.04
CA ARG A 371 -7.25 4.98 26.85
C ARG A 371 -8.19 4.17 25.97
N ALA A 372 -8.65 3.02 26.48
CA ALA A 372 -9.67 2.19 25.84
C ALA A 372 -10.70 1.74 26.89
N ASP A 373 -11.95 1.66 26.47
CA ASP A 373 -12.98 0.96 27.22
C ASP A 373 -12.78 -0.56 27.09
N VAL A 374 -13.31 -1.34 28.05
CA VAL A 374 -13.27 -2.81 27.97
C VAL A 374 -14.69 -3.34 27.90
N THR A 375 -14.97 -4.10 26.85
CA THR A 375 -16.26 -4.75 26.61
C THR A 375 -16.08 -6.26 26.70
N VAL A 376 -16.91 -6.91 27.52
CA VAL A 376 -16.94 -8.38 27.59
C VAL A 376 -17.93 -8.89 26.55
N VAL A 377 -17.48 -9.85 25.75
CA VAL A 377 -18.33 -10.60 24.80
C VAL A 377 -18.36 -12.07 25.20
N PRO A 378 -19.47 -12.77 25.00
CA PRO A 378 -19.55 -14.21 25.28
C PRO A 378 -18.46 -14.98 24.51
N PRO A 379 -17.97 -16.12 25.02
CA PRO A 379 -17.07 -17.00 24.27
C PRO A 379 -17.64 -17.36 22.89
N GLY A 380 -16.81 -17.21 21.84
CA GLY A 380 -17.22 -17.36 20.44
C GLY A 380 -18.01 -16.18 19.86
N GLY A 381 -18.14 -15.06 20.60
CA GLY A 381 -18.85 -13.87 20.14
C GLY A 381 -18.02 -12.98 19.19
N LEU A 382 -16.71 -13.11 19.18
CA LEU A 382 -15.85 -12.44 18.21
C LEU A 382 -15.73 -13.26 16.92
N PRO A 383 -15.82 -12.61 15.74
CA PRO A 383 -15.64 -13.29 14.46
C PRO A 383 -14.31 -14.04 14.36
N ASN A 384 -14.32 -15.20 13.71
CA ASN A 384 -13.11 -15.96 13.43
C ASN A 384 -12.48 -15.52 12.10
N ASP A 385 -12.09 -14.27 12.02
CA ASP A 385 -11.53 -13.61 10.82
C ASP A 385 -10.06 -13.23 10.98
N GLY A 386 -9.41 -13.66 12.08
CA GLY A 386 -8.01 -13.35 12.37
C GLY A 386 -7.73 -11.90 12.76
N LYS A 387 -8.76 -11.05 12.84
CA LYS A 387 -8.58 -9.64 13.21
C LYS A 387 -8.43 -9.50 14.72
N VAL A 388 -7.30 -8.93 15.11
CA VAL A 388 -6.97 -8.52 16.49
C VAL A 388 -7.23 -7.03 16.68
N ILE A 389 -7.16 -6.25 15.60
CA ILE A 389 -7.54 -4.85 15.55
C ILE A 389 -8.60 -4.68 14.46
N GLU A 390 -9.67 -3.99 14.79
CA GLU A 390 -10.72 -3.61 13.86
C GLU A 390 -10.82 -2.08 13.81
N ASP A 391 -10.60 -1.52 12.63
CA ASP A 391 -10.85 -0.12 12.36
C ASP A 391 -12.27 0.04 11.82
N ALA A 392 -13.20 0.38 12.71
CA ALA A 392 -14.62 0.55 12.42
C ALA A 392 -15.00 2.03 12.28
N ARG A 393 -14.03 2.92 12.02
CA ARG A 393 -14.30 4.33 11.78
C ARG A 393 -15.08 4.51 10.50
N SER A 394 -16.07 5.40 10.56
CA SER A 394 -16.78 5.84 9.36
C SER A 394 -15.97 6.93 8.66
N TYR A 395 -15.58 6.67 7.44
CA TYR A 395 -14.97 7.65 6.51
C TYR A 395 -16.03 8.14 5.50
N ALA A 396 -17.29 8.25 5.97
CA ALA A 396 -18.40 8.73 5.15
C ALA A 396 -18.28 10.23 4.86
#